data_11ead170c45cae519a8c73f859f0e3f8
#
_entry.id   11ead170c45cae519a8c73f859f0e3f8
#
_cell.length_a   1.000
_cell.length_b   1.000
_cell.length_c   1.000
_cell.angle_alpha   90.00
_cell.angle_beta   90.00
_cell.angle_gamma   90.00
#
_symmetry.space_group_name_H-M   'P 1'
#
loop_
_entity.id
_entity.type
_entity.pdbx_description
1 polymer ?
#
loop_
_entity_poly.entity_id
_entity_poly.type
_entity_poly.pdbx_seq_one_letter_code
_entity_poly.pdbx_strand_id
1 'polypeptide(L)'
;GDVQGVINALTHLNILSPSQARKDTLAVLYMNEGKHVQALNTIGIDRNENDSDMAVEVKAISLQVLNQIERSVEHYEELYKRKPNPLVAYELADLKIQLDDLLGATKHITFGVANSKSDVMRTYYESQSQYQVPMKAAFIYLKGLVRFKENKTLNIDAAIEIMDEALAIAPNFNLAQISKDALLSQKTTQ
;
A
#
# COMPACT_ATOMS: atom_id res chain seq x y z
N GLY A 1 -21.82 -13.22 7.79
CA GLY A 1 -21.62 -14.67 7.85
C GLY A 1 -20.77 -15.04 9.05
N ASP A 2 -20.82 -16.30 9.49
CA ASP A 2 -20.03 -16.80 10.63
C ASP A 2 -18.56 -17.06 10.21
N VAL A 3 -17.76 -16.00 10.13
CA VAL A 3 -16.33 -16.09 9.76
C VAL A 3 -15.55 -16.91 10.79
N GLN A 4 -15.87 -16.81 12.08
CA GLN A 4 -15.19 -17.57 13.12
C GLN A 4 -15.49 -19.08 13.01
N GLY A 5 -16.72 -19.47 12.67
CA GLY A 5 -17.07 -20.87 12.39
C GLY A 5 -16.30 -21.42 11.19
N VAL A 6 -16.15 -20.63 10.11
CA VAL A 6 -15.34 -21.00 8.95
C VAL A 6 -13.86 -21.18 9.31
N ILE A 7 -13.28 -20.26 10.09
CA ILE A 7 -11.90 -20.37 10.58
C ILE A 7 -11.71 -21.66 11.39
N ASN A 8 -12.62 -21.96 12.32
CA ASN A 8 -12.55 -23.17 13.14
C ASN A 8 -12.63 -24.45 12.27
N ALA A 9 -13.57 -24.48 11.34
CA ALA A 9 -13.73 -25.63 10.44
C ALA A 9 -12.48 -25.85 9.55
N LEU A 10 -11.95 -24.79 8.95
CA LEU A 10 -10.73 -24.89 8.13
C LEU A 10 -9.51 -25.28 8.95
N THR A 11 -9.38 -24.82 10.19
CA THR A 11 -8.31 -25.20 11.10
C THR A 11 -8.38 -26.71 11.39
N HIS A 12 -9.55 -27.23 11.75
CA HIS A 12 -9.77 -28.65 11.96
C HIS A 12 -9.47 -29.49 10.71
N LEU A 13 -9.98 -29.08 9.56
CA LEU A 13 -9.72 -29.76 8.30
C LEU A 13 -8.22 -29.76 7.93
N ASN A 14 -7.52 -28.69 8.24
CA ASN A 14 -6.09 -28.60 7.94
C ASN A 14 -5.23 -29.50 8.88
N ILE A 15 -5.70 -29.80 10.09
CA ILE A 15 -5.08 -30.79 10.99
C ILE A 15 -5.29 -32.20 10.44
N LEU A 16 -6.50 -32.53 10.02
CA LEU A 16 -6.83 -33.89 9.53
C LEU A 16 -6.24 -34.20 8.17
N SER A 17 -6.17 -33.22 7.29
CA SER A 17 -5.67 -33.35 5.92
C SER A 17 -4.99 -32.04 5.49
N PRO A 18 -3.70 -31.86 5.80
CA PRO A 18 -2.97 -30.62 5.48
C PRO A 18 -3.03 -30.27 4.00
N SER A 19 -3.28 -28.99 3.68
CA SER A 19 -3.33 -28.49 2.32
C SER A 19 -2.85 -27.04 2.28
N GLN A 20 -1.93 -26.73 1.36
CA GLN A 20 -1.43 -25.36 1.21
C GLN A 20 -2.57 -24.41 0.83
N ALA A 21 -3.42 -24.78 -0.10
CA ALA A 21 -4.57 -23.95 -0.50
C ALA A 21 -5.51 -23.64 0.69
N ARG A 22 -5.70 -24.57 1.64
CA ARG A 22 -6.47 -24.30 2.85
C ARG A 22 -5.74 -23.37 3.81
N LYS A 23 -4.42 -23.50 3.94
CA LYS A 23 -3.60 -22.57 4.73
C LYS A 23 -3.69 -21.16 4.17
N ASP A 24 -3.57 -21.02 2.86
CA ASP A 24 -3.68 -19.72 2.18
C ASP A 24 -5.05 -19.09 2.42
N THR A 25 -6.14 -19.86 2.26
CA THR A 25 -7.50 -19.39 2.56
C THR A 25 -7.67 -18.99 4.03
N LEU A 26 -7.14 -19.80 4.95
CA LEU A 26 -7.20 -19.51 6.39
C LEU A 26 -6.41 -18.24 6.73
N ALA A 27 -5.25 -18.04 6.11
CA ALA A 27 -4.44 -16.85 6.30
C ALA A 27 -5.16 -15.57 5.79
N VAL A 28 -5.85 -15.64 4.64
CA VAL A 28 -6.70 -14.55 4.15
C VAL A 28 -7.83 -14.21 5.14
N LEU A 29 -8.50 -15.23 5.69
CA LEU A 29 -9.54 -14.99 6.68
C LEU A 29 -8.98 -14.32 7.94
N TYR A 30 -7.84 -14.78 8.45
CA TYR A 30 -7.18 -14.12 9.56
C TYR A 30 -6.80 -12.67 9.25
N MET A 31 -6.22 -12.41 8.07
CA MET A 31 -5.85 -11.06 7.63
C MET A 31 -7.08 -10.14 7.58
N ASN A 32 -8.18 -10.59 6.98
CA ASN A 32 -9.42 -9.82 6.87
C ASN A 32 -10.08 -9.53 8.24
N GLU A 33 -9.84 -10.40 9.24
CA GLU A 33 -10.26 -10.17 10.62
C GLU A 33 -9.24 -9.32 11.42
N GLY A 34 -8.24 -8.74 10.77
CA GLY A 34 -7.17 -7.96 11.43
C GLY A 34 -6.19 -8.79 12.25
N LYS A 35 -6.25 -10.12 12.15
CA LYS A 35 -5.39 -11.06 12.89
C LYS A 35 -4.10 -11.36 12.11
N HIS A 36 -3.31 -10.31 11.83
CA HIS A 36 -2.14 -10.39 10.95
C HIS A 36 -1.05 -11.35 11.45
N VAL A 37 -0.83 -11.41 12.76
CA VAL A 37 0.13 -12.37 13.35
C VAL A 37 -0.32 -13.81 13.10
N GLN A 38 -1.61 -14.12 13.27
CA GLN A 38 -2.14 -15.46 13.00
C GLN A 38 -2.08 -15.80 11.52
N ALA A 39 -2.35 -14.83 10.64
CA ALA A 39 -2.19 -15.01 9.20
C ALA A 39 -0.76 -15.44 8.85
N LEU A 40 0.24 -14.71 9.34
CA LEU A 40 1.66 -15.02 9.10
C LEU A 40 2.10 -16.34 9.75
N ASN A 41 1.60 -16.66 10.94
CA ASN A 41 1.87 -17.97 11.59
C ASN A 41 1.33 -19.15 10.77
N THR A 42 0.28 -18.93 9.98
CA THR A 42 -0.37 -19.96 9.17
C THR A 42 0.43 -20.30 7.91
N ILE A 43 1.05 -19.31 7.25
CA ILE A 43 1.72 -19.48 5.96
C ILE A 43 3.22 -19.18 5.99
N GLY A 44 3.75 -18.74 7.14
CA GLY A 44 5.13 -18.29 7.30
C GLY A 44 5.33 -16.84 6.87
N ILE A 45 6.51 -16.31 7.18
CA ILE A 45 6.88 -14.92 6.92
C ILE A 45 7.83 -14.83 5.72
N ASP A 46 8.72 -15.83 5.60
CA ASP A 46 9.80 -15.78 4.63
C ASP A 46 9.29 -15.92 3.19
N ARG A 47 10.05 -15.35 2.26
CA ARG A 47 9.78 -15.48 0.85
C ARG A 47 9.94 -16.93 0.39
N ASN A 48 8.96 -17.44 -0.37
CA ASN A 48 8.99 -18.76 -0.96
C ASN A 48 8.51 -18.66 -2.42
N GLU A 49 9.31 -19.15 -3.35
CA GLU A 49 8.98 -19.10 -4.79
C GLU A 49 7.72 -19.90 -5.15
N ASN A 50 7.38 -20.90 -4.31
CA ASN A 50 6.18 -21.71 -4.51
C ASN A 50 4.92 -21.13 -3.84
N ASP A 51 5.02 -19.98 -3.19
CA ASP A 51 3.85 -19.31 -2.62
C ASP A 51 2.84 -18.95 -3.71
N SER A 52 1.57 -19.16 -3.43
CA SER A 52 0.50 -18.63 -4.27
C SER A 52 0.48 -17.09 -4.21
N ASP A 53 -0.10 -16.44 -5.23
CA ASP A 53 -0.26 -14.98 -5.22
C ASP A 53 -1.02 -14.52 -3.97
N MET A 54 -2.02 -15.32 -3.54
CA MET A 54 -2.77 -15.08 -2.31
C MET A 54 -1.87 -15.09 -1.06
N ALA A 55 -1.00 -16.08 -0.94
CA ALA A 55 -0.07 -16.16 0.20
C ALA A 55 0.92 -14.99 0.21
N VAL A 56 1.46 -14.61 -0.95
CA VAL A 56 2.38 -13.46 -1.08
C VAL A 56 1.66 -12.16 -0.71
N GLU A 57 0.41 -11.98 -1.14
CA GLU A 57 -0.41 -10.80 -0.82
C GLU A 57 -0.69 -10.71 0.68
N VAL A 58 -1.09 -11.82 1.33
CA VAL A 58 -1.29 -11.87 2.78
C VAL A 58 -0.02 -11.51 3.54
N LYS A 59 1.13 -12.01 3.12
CA LYS A 59 2.43 -11.67 3.73
C LYS A 59 2.72 -10.18 3.57
N ALA A 60 2.60 -9.63 2.36
CA ALA A 60 2.84 -8.22 2.08
C ALA A 60 1.99 -7.31 2.97
N ILE A 61 0.67 -7.50 2.96
CA ILE A 61 -0.28 -6.67 3.72
C ILE A 61 -0.06 -6.84 5.23
N SER A 62 0.08 -8.09 5.71
CA SER A 62 0.21 -8.33 7.14
C SER A 62 1.50 -7.75 7.71
N LEU A 63 2.61 -7.87 6.99
CA LEU A 63 3.89 -7.27 7.38
C LEU A 63 3.84 -5.73 7.37
N GLN A 64 3.16 -5.13 6.38
CA GLN A 64 2.94 -3.69 6.32
C GLN A 64 2.17 -3.20 7.56
N VAL A 65 1.06 -3.85 7.91
CA VAL A 65 0.24 -3.49 9.09
C VAL A 65 1.03 -3.67 10.39
N LEU A 66 1.91 -4.66 10.45
CA LEU A 66 2.80 -4.91 11.59
C LEU A 66 4.06 -4.03 11.58
N ASN A 67 4.12 -3.02 10.71
CA ASN A 67 5.25 -2.09 10.56
C ASN A 67 6.61 -2.76 10.25
N GLN A 68 6.58 -3.92 9.58
CA GLN A 68 7.77 -4.59 9.06
C GLN A 68 7.98 -4.21 7.59
N ILE A 69 8.30 -2.94 7.36
CA ILE A 69 8.23 -2.30 6.04
C ILE A 69 9.17 -2.96 5.03
N GLU A 70 10.43 -3.21 5.39
CA GLU A 70 11.42 -3.80 4.49
C GLU A 70 10.96 -5.19 3.99
N ARG A 71 10.46 -6.03 4.91
CA ARG A 71 9.95 -7.36 4.55
C ARG A 71 8.68 -7.28 3.71
N SER A 72 7.80 -6.33 4.01
CA SER A 72 6.59 -6.09 3.22
C SER A 72 6.94 -5.74 1.78
N VAL A 73 7.92 -4.85 1.57
CA VAL A 73 8.42 -4.47 0.24
C VAL A 73 8.89 -5.68 -0.56
N GLU A 74 9.62 -6.62 0.05
CA GLU A 74 10.07 -7.85 -0.64
C GLU A 74 8.91 -8.66 -1.24
N HIS A 75 7.81 -8.78 -0.50
CA HIS A 75 6.61 -9.49 -0.97
C HIS A 75 5.82 -8.70 -2.01
N TYR A 76 5.68 -7.38 -1.85
CA TYR A 76 5.05 -6.54 -2.87
C TYR A 76 5.88 -6.50 -4.17
N GLU A 77 7.22 -6.51 -4.10
CA GLU A 77 8.08 -6.63 -5.29
C GLU A 77 7.88 -7.97 -6.02
N GLU A 78 7.68 -9.05 -5.27
CA GLU A 78 7.36 -10.35 -5.87
C GLU A 78 5.99 -10.32 -6.57
N LEU A 79 4.95 -9.75 -5.95
CA LEU A 79 3.64 -9.57 -6.58
C LEU A 79 3.73 -8.71 -7.84
N TYR A 80 4.48 -7.61 -7.77
CA TYR A 80 4.65 -6.71 -8.89
C TYR A 80 5.39 -7.39 -10.05
N LYS A 81 6.41 -8.19 -9.74
CA LYS A 81 7.15 -8.98 -10.74
C LYS A 81 6.25 -9.99 -11.44
N ARG A 82 5.38 -10.69 -10.70
CA ARG A 82 4.42 -11.66 -11.26
C ARG A 82 3.36 -11.00 -12.13
N LYS A 83 2.76 -9.91 -11.63
CA LYS A 83 1.67 -9.21 -12.30
C LYS A 83 1.70 -7.72 -12.01
N PRO A 84 2.45 -6.93 -12.81
CA PRO A 84 2.47 -5.48 -12.64
C PRO A 84 1.07 -4.88 -12.74
N ASN A 85 0.67 -4.12 -11.71
CA ASN A 85 -0.60 -3.40 -11.70
C ASN A 85 -0.50 -2.14 -10.80
N PRO A 86 -1.37 -1.13 -11.02
CA PRO A 86 -1.31 0.13 -10.27
C PRO A 86 -1.54 -0.02 -8.76
N LEU A 87 -2.33 -0.99 -8.30
CA LEU A 87 -2.59 -1.16 -6.86
C LEU A 87 -1.30 -1.56 -6.13
N VAL A 88 -0.62 -2.59 -6.61
CA VAL A 88 0.66 -3.05 -6.04
C VAL A 88 1.74 -1.99 -6.22
N ALA A 89 1.79 -1.29 -7.37
CA ALA A 89 2.74 -0.21 -7.59
C ALA A 89 2.56 0.95 -6.60
N TYR A 90 1.31 1.25 -6.19
CA TYR A 90 1.05 2.28 -5.19
C TYR A 90 1.62 1.90 -3.82
N GLU A 91 1.35 0.67 -3.35
CA GLU A 91 1.88 0.20 -2.07
C GLU A 91 3.42 0.23 -2.08
N LEU A 92 4.05 -0.24 -3.17
CA LEU A 92 5.50 -0.17 -3.32
C LEU A 92 6.03 1.25 -3.29
N ALA A 93 5.39 2.18 -4.00
CA ALA A 93 5.83 3.58 -4.02
C ALA A 93 5.75 4.19 -2.62
N ASP A 94 4.65 4.00 -1.91
CA ASP A 94 4.45 4.53 -0.56
C ASP A 94 5.46 3.94 0.44
N LEU A 95 5.62 2.62 0.46
CA LEU A 95 6.57 1.94 1.35
C LEU A 95 8.03 2.34 1.05
N LYS A 96 8.39 2.48 -0.22
CA LYS A 96 9.74 2.93 -0.62
C LYS A 96 10.00 4.40 -0.22
N ILE A 97 8.97 5.27 -0.23
CA ILE A 97 9.09 6.63 0.32
C ILE A 97 9.36 6.57 1.83
N GLN A 98 8.73 5.66 2.56
CA GLN A 98 8.96 5.48 3.99
C GLN A 98 10.39 5.01 4.28
N LEU A 99 10.95 4.14 3.42
CA LEU A 99 12.34 3.66 3.48
C LEU A 99 13.37 4.63 2.90
N ASP A 100 12.94 5.80 2.43
CA ASP A 100 13.79 6.80 1.75
C ASP A 100 14.42 6.30 0.44
N ASP A 101 13.91 5.20 -0.14
CA ASP A 101 14.22 4.74 -1.49
C ASP A 101 13.43 5.57 -2.54
N LEU A 102 13.83 6.82 -2.70
CA LEU A 102 13.12 7.77 -3.58
C LEU A 102 13.20 7.38 -5.06
N LEU A 103 14.30 6.74 -5.46
CA LEU A 103 14.46 6.26 -6.84
C LEU A 103 13.53 5.09 -7.14
N GLY A 104 13.46 4.12 -6.24
CA GLY A 104 12.52 3.00 -6.34
C GLY A 104 11.07 3.47 -6.31
N ALA A 105 10.73 4.41 -5.43
CA ALA A 105 9.40 5.02 -5.38
C ALA A 105 9.03 5.70 -6.70
N THR A 106 9.93 6.51 -7.28
CA THR A 106 9.71 7.21 -8.54
C THR A 106 9.41 6.26 -9.70
N LYS A 107 10.08 5.11 -9.75
CA LYS A 107 9.81 4.09 -10.76
C LYS A 107 8.36 3.60 -10.72
N HIS A 108 7.86 3.27 -9.53
CA HIS A 108 6.48 2.79 -9.34
C HIS A 108 5.44 3.90 -9.52
N ILE A 109 5.74 5.13 -9.12
CA ILE A 109 4.90 6.31 -9.38
C ILE A 109 4.75 6.52 -10.88
N THR A 110 5.83 6.51 -11.64
CA THR A 110 5.81 6.69 -13.09
C THR A 110 4.95 5.64 -13.78
N PHE A 111 5.12 4.37 -13.39
CA PHE A 111 4.28 3.28 -13.87
C PHE A 111 2.80 3.52 -13.51
N GLY A 112 2.52 3.87 -12.28
CA GLY A 112 1.16 4.07 -11.77
C GLY A 112 0.44 5.22 -12.48
N VAL A 113 1.09 6.37 -12.67
CA VAL A 113 0.52 7.52 -13.40
C VAL A 113 0.17 7.14 -14.84
N ALA A 114 1.04 6.36 -15.51
CA ALA A 114 0.85 5.94 -16.89
C ALA A 114 -0.24 4.87 -17.07
N ASN A 115 -0.44 3.99 -16.07
CA ASN A 115 -1.27 2.80 -16.20
C ASN A 115 -2.56 2.83 -15.36
N SER A 116 -2.79 3.87 -14.56
CA SER A 116 -4.04 4.00 -13.80
C SER A 116 -5.19 4.41 -14.69
N LYS A 117 -6.23 3.58 -14.74
CA LYS A 117 -7.49 3.91 -15.40
C LYS A 117 -8.27 4.93 -14.57
N SER A 118 -9.13 5.71 -15.22
CA SER A 118 -9.89 6.78 -14.57
C SER A 118 -10.94 6.31 -13.55
N ASP A 119 -11.38 5.06 -13.67
CA ASP A 119 -12.36 4.40 -12.79
C ASP A 119 -11.75 3.69 -11.58
N VAL A 120 -10.40 3.56 -11.54
CA VAL A 120 -9.72 2.95 -10.40
C VAL A 120 -9.54 3.98 -9.30
N MET A 121 -10.17 3.71 -8.16
CA MET A 121 -10.17 4.58 -6.99
C MET A 121 -9.30 4.02 -5.88
N ARG A 122 -8.69 4.93 -5.12
CA ARG A 122 -8.05 4.60 -3.84
C ARG A 122 -8.87 5.14 -2.69
N THR A 123 -9.13 4.29 -1.70
CA THR A 123 -9.82 4.68 -0.47
C THR A 123 -8.81 5.11 0.59
N TYR A 124 -9.06 6.24 1.20
CA TYR A 124 -8.36 6.75 2.38
C TYR A 124 -9.28 6.72 3.59
N TYR A 125 -8.73 6.34 4.73
CA TYR A 125 -9.46 6.26 5.99
C TYR A 125 -8.96 7.33 6.94
N GLU A 126 -9.88 8.14 7.43
CA GLU A 126 -9.65 9.13 8.48
C GLU A 126 -10.44 8.75 9.73
N SER A 127 -10.16 9.38 10.87
CA SER A 127 -10.73 8.99 12.16
C SER A 127 -12.27 8.94 12.20
N GLN A 128 -12.96 9.71 11.35
CA GLN A 128 -14.43 9.81 11.35
C GLN A 128 -15.06 9.58 9.98
N SER A 129 -14.28 9.41 8.94
CA SER A 129 -14.77 9.28 7.57
C SER A 129 -13.83 8.49 6.68
N GLN A 130 -14.36 8.00 5.58
CA GLN A 130 -13.55 7.49 4.48
C GLN A 130 -13.90 8.28 3.21
N TYR A 131 -12.93 8.46 2.34
CA TYR A 131 -13.14 9.07 1.04
C TYR A 131 -12.33 8.37 -0.03
N GLN A 132 -12.72 8.57 -1.28
CA GLN A 132 -12.05 7.97 -2.43
C GLN A 132 -11.53 9.04 -3.37
N VAL A 133 -10.37 8.79 -3.95
CA VAL A 133 -9.80 9.61 -5.01
C VAL A 133 -9.35 8.74 -6.17
N PRO A 134 -9.32 9.26 -7.41
CA PRO A 134 -8.75 8.54 -8.53
C PRO A 134 -7.31 8.11 -8.24
N MET A 135 -6.96 6.86 -8.56
CA MET A 135 -5.63 6.30 -8.33
C MET A 135 -4.52 7.18 -8.92
N LYS A 136 -4.79 7.82 -10.07
CA LYS A 136 -3.86 8.76 -10.70
C LYS A 136 -3.54 9.96 -9.80
N ALA A 137 -4.55 10.55 -9.12
CA ALA A 137 -4.33 11.65 -8.17
C ALA A 137 -3.50 11.18 -6.97
N ALA A 138 -3.74 9.95 -6.48
CA ALA A 138 -2.98 9.34 -5.41
C ALA A 138 -1.48 9.19 -5.78
N PHE A 139 -1.16 8.76 -7.00
CA PHE A 139 0.23 8.70 -7.47
C PHE A 139 0.87 10.08 -7.62
N ILE A 140 0.12 11.08 -8.11
CA ILE A 140 0.63 12.46 -8.21
C ILE A 140 0.94 13.00 -6.82
N TYR A 141 0.11 12.73 -5.83
CA TYR A 141 0.39 13.05 -4.44
C TYR A 141 1.73 12.44 -3.97
N LEU A 142 1.94 11.13 -4.20
CA LEU A 142 3.23 10.48 -3.86
C LEU A 142 4.41 11.12 -4.59
N LYS A 143 4.24 11.52 -5.86
CA LYS A 143 5.27 12.27 -6.62
C LYS A 143 5.63 13.59 -5.91
N GLY A 144 4.65 14.31 -5.37
CA GLY A 144 4.89 15.52 -4.59
C GLY A 144 5.68 15.25 -3.31
N LEU A 145 5.38 14.15 -2.59
CA LEU A 145 6.15 13.74 -1.43
C LEU A 145 7.61 13.41 -1.78
N VAL A 146 7.84 12.66 -2.86
CA VAL A 146 9.19 12.36 -3.35
C VAL A 146 9.93 13.65 -3.67
N ARG A 147 9.29 14.56 -4.43
CA ARG A 147 9.91 15.83 -4.82
C ARG A 147 10.36 16.65 -3.61
N PHE A 148 9.52 16.72 -2.60
CA PHE A 148 9.90 17.40 -1.34
C PHE A 148 11.06 16.69 -0.63
N LYS A 149 11.02 15.36 -0.52
CA LYS A 149 12.07 14.59 0.17
C LYS A 149 13.44 14.67 -0.52
N GLU A 150 13.49 14.78 -1.84
CA GLU A 150 14.75 14.95 -2.59
C GLU A 150 15.55 16.18 -2.13
N ASN A 151 14.88 17.28 -1.84
CA ASN A 151 15.49 18.47 -1.24
C ASN A 151 14.42 19.31 -0.55
N LYS A 152 14.34 19.17 0.77
CA LYS A 152 13.33 19.79 1.62
C LYS A 152 13.32 21.33 1.61
N THR A 153 14.39 21.97 1.16
CA THR A 153 14.50 23.43 1.09
C THR A 153 14.24 23.95 -0.32
N LEU A 154 14.90 23.37 -1.32
CA LEU A 154 14.84 23.89 -2.69
C LEU A 154 13.58 23.43 -3.44
N ASN A 155 12.96 22.33 -3.05
CA ASN A 155 11.87 21.72 -3.78
C ASN A 155 10.48 22.00 -3.20
N ILE A 156 10.35 22.90 -2.21
CA ILE A 156 9.05 23.23 -1.58
C ILE A 156 8.04 23.70 -2.64
N ASP A 157 8.41 24.66 -3.47
CA ASP A 157 7.49 25.22 -4.50
C ASP A 157 7.09 24.18 -5.52
N ALA A 158 8.06 23.39 -6.03
CA ALA A 158 7.77 22.31 -6.96
C ALA A 158 6.87 21.21 -6.35
N ALA A 159 7.05 20.92 -5.05
CA ALA A 159 6.19 19.98 -4.36
C ALA A 159 4.76 20.51 -4.20
N ILE A 160 4.59 21.80 -3.88
CA ILE A 160 3.27 22.46 -3.79
C ILE A 160 2.56 22.41 -5.16
N GLU A 161 3.25 22.74 -6.26
CA GLU A 161 2.68 22.66 -7.61
C GLU A 161 2.17 21.24 -7.94
N ILE A 162 2.95 20.20 -7.56
CA ILE A 162 2.53 18.80 -7.75
C ILE A 162 1.32 18.44 -6.86
N MET A 163 1.24 18.97 -5.63
CA MET A 163 0.05 18.79 -4.79
C MET A 163 -1.18 19.45 -5.43
N ASP A 164 -1.03 20.63 -6.06
CA ASP A 164 -2.09 21.28 -6.80
C ASP A 164 -2.55 20.47 -8.02
N GLU A 165 -1.64 19.81 -8.73
CA GLU A 165 -2.00 18.86 -9.80
C GLU A 165 -2.89 17.71 -9.26
N ALA A 166 -2.56 17.15 -8.10
CA ALA A 166 -3.38 16.11 -7.48
C ALA A 166 -4.77 16.62 -7.07
N LEU A 167 -4.84 17.81 -6.48
CA LEU A 167 -6.08 18.48 -6.06
C LEU A 167 -6.95 18.91 -7.23
N ALA A 168 -6.36 19.26 -8.38
CA ALA A 168 -7.11 19.56 -9.60
C ALA A 168 -7.86 18.32 -10.13
N ILE A 169 -7.31 17.11 -9.95
CA ILE A 169 -7.97 15.85 -10.32
C ILE A 169 -8.98 15.42 -9.24
N ALA A 170 -8.65 15.63 -7.98
CA ALA A 170 -9.45 15.20 -6.83
C ALA A 170 -9.53 16.32 -5.78
N PRO A 171 -10.49 17.28 -5.93
CA PRO A 171 -10.64 18.40 -4.98
C PRO A 171 -10.96 17.95 -3.54
N ASN A 172 -11.45 16.73 -3.36
CA ASN A 172 -11.74 16.11 -2.06
C ASN A 172 -10.53 15.37 -1.45
N PHE A 173 -9.32 15.51 -2.01
CA PHE A 173 -8.14 14.82 -1.52
C PHE A 173 -7.55 15.52 -0.29
N ASN A 174 -8.14 15.27 0.88
CA ASN A 174 -7.81 15.93 2.13
C ASN A 174 -6.32 15.78 2.50
N LEU A 175 -5.74 14.58 2.32
CA LEU A 175 -4.32 14.35 2.63
C LEU A 175 -3.38 15.20 1.77
N ALA A 176 -3.69 15.40 0.48
CA ALA A 176 -2.92 16.30 -0.39
C ALA A 176 -3.06 17.76 0.05
N GLN A 177 -4.27 18.19 0.47
CA GLN A 177 -4.49 19.54 0.98
C GLN A 177 -3.69 19.79 2.27
N ILE A 178 -3.75 18.88 3.25
CA ILE A 178 -2.99 18.99 4.50
C ILE A 178 -1.48 19.07 4.22
N SER A 179 -0.99 18.24 3.31
CA SER A 179 0.44 18.24 2.95
C SER A 179 0.85 19.55 2.28
N LYS A 180 0.02 20.08 1.37
CA LYS A 180 0.25 21.40 0.75
C LYS A 180 0.29 22.51 1.80
N ASP A 181 -0.68 22.55 2.72
CA ASP A 181 -0.74 23.59 3.75
C ASP A 181 0.49 23.54 4.70
N ALA A 182 0.96 22.33 5.02
CA ALA A 182 2.19 22.14 5.77
C ALA A 182 3.43 22.68 5.03
N LEU A 183 3.53 22.47 3.72
CA LEU A 183 4.61 23.01 2.88
C LEU A 183 4.56 24.54 2.79
N LEU A 184 3.37 25.11 2.63
CA LEU A 184 3.17 26.57 2.63
C LEU A 184 3.61 27.20 3.96
N SER A 185 3.28 26.56 5.07
CA SER A 185 3.68 27.03 6.42
C SER A 185 5.21 26.99 6.60
N GLN A 186 5.89 25.99 6.08
CA GLN A 186 7.36 25.92 6.11
C GLN A 186 8.01 27.03 5.29
N LYS A 187 7.43 27.41 4.14
CA LYS A 187 7.94 28.47 3.28
C LYS A 187 7.88 29.85 3.97
N THR A 188 6.83 30.09 4.75
CA THR A 188 6.67 31.38 5.46
C THR A 188 7.59 31.53 6.67
N THR A 189 8.23 30.47 7.13
CA THR A 189 9.09 30.45 8.32
C THR A 189 10.59 30.53 7.95
N GLN A 190 10.94 30.46 6.67
CA GLN A 190 12.30 30.63 6.11
C GLN A 190 12.50 32.06 5.60
#